data_d8668ba79da3721305924fce2ba272f9
#
_entry.id   d8668ba79da3721305924fce2ba272f9
#
_cell.length_a   1.000
_cell.length_b   1.000
_cell.length_c   1.000
_cell.angle_alpha   90.00
_cell.angle_beta   90.00
_cell.angle_gamma   90.00
#
_symmetry.space_group_name_H-M   'P 1'
#
loop_
_entity.id
_entity.type
_entity.pdbx_description
1 polymer ?
#
loop_
_entity_poly.entity_id
_entity_poly.type
_entity_poly.pdbx_seq_one_letter_code
_entity_poly.pdbx_strand_id
1 'polypeptide(L)'
;MLKLYYIPETRASRARWMLDELGVEYELVRMTFKDARTPEYRRIHPLGAVPALRDGEVTVIESAAIIAYLADKFADRGFAPPLSSPARGAYYQWIIYAMATLEPCVATFVSHASKRADADGVPDTASESRAEFVRAARPLEEVLRSKPYLLGEKISGADLVLGSVLNWAALAGLIEDLPGLHPYVERLRARPAFQASRKD
;
A
#
# COMPACT_ATOMS: atom_id res chain seq x y z
N MET A 1 -2.57 -16.75 16.98
CA MET A 1 -1.30 -16.45 16.25
C MET A 1 -1.67 -15.86 14.89
N LEU A 2 -1.06 -14.74 14.53
CA LEU A 2 -1.26 -14.09 13.24
C LEU A 2 -0.61 -14.92 12.12
N LYS A 3 -1.31 -15.05 10.99
CA LYS A 3 -0.81 -15.78 9.81
C LYS A 3 -1.07 -14.94 8.55
N LEU A 4 -0.01 -14.54 7.85
CA LEU A 4 -0.08 -13.77 6.62
C LEU A 4 0.18 -14.65 5.40
N TYR A 5 -0.79 -14.73 4.49
CA TYR A 5 -0.63 -15.35 3.18
C TYR A 5 -0.03 -14.33 2.21
N TYR A 6 1.11 -14.69 1.61
CA TYR A 6 2.00 -13.75 0.97
C TYR A 6 2.59 -14.30 -0.33
N ILE A 7 2.60 -13.47 -1.36
CA ILE A 7 3.39 -13.67 -2.59
C ILE A 7 4.33 -12.46 -2.71
N PRO A 8 5.64 -12.65 -2.93
CA PRO A 8 6.60 -11.56 -3.13
C PRO A 8 6.16 -10.57 -4.21
N GLU A 9 6.62 -9.32 -4.09
CA GLU A 9 6.40 -8.24 -5.06
C GLU A 9 4.92 -7.94 -5.38
N THR A 10 4.02 -8.34 -4.49
CA THR A 10 2.59 -8.03 -4.57
C THR A 10 2.16 -7.03 -3.49
N ARG A 11 0.87 -6.67 -3.51
CA ARG A 11 0.27 -5.85 -2.44
C ARG A 11 0.35 -6.49 -1.04
N ALA A 12 0.69 -7.77 -0.94
CA ALA A 12 0.93 -8.47 0.32
C ALA A 12 2.14 -7.89 1.09
N SER A 13 3.10 -7.27 0.40
CA SER A 13 4.23 -6.57 1.03
C SER A 13 3.78 -5.44 1.97
N ARG A 14 2.62 -4.81 1.74
CA ARG A 14 2.06 -3.79 2.64
C ARG A 14 1.68 -4.37 4.00
N ALA A 15 0.99 -5.51 4.00
CA ALA A 15 0.58 -6.20 5.22
C ALA A 15 1.79 -6.73 5.99
N ARG A 16 2.79 -7.29 5.27
CA ARG A 16 4.06 -7.69 5.85
C ARG A 16 4.79 -6.50 6.47
N TRP A 17 4.90 -5.38 5.77
CA TRP A 17 5.50 -4.16 6.32
C TRP A 17 4.82 -3.71 7.62
N MET A 18 3.49 -3.74 7.68
CA MET A 18 2.77 -3.39 8.90
C MET A 18 3.10 -4.32 10.07
N LEU A 19 3.16 -5.64 9.83
CA LEU A 19 3.53 -6.61 10.86
C LEU A 19 4.98 -6.41 11.36
N ASP A 20 5.89 -6.14 10.44
CA ASP A 20 7.30 -5.86 10.75
C ASP A 20 7.45 -4.51 11.53
N GLU A 21 6.67 -3.48 11.22
CA GLU A 21 6.63 -2.22 11.97
C GLU A 21 6.06 -2.39 13.38
N LEU A 22 5.09 -3.26 13.54
CA LEU A 22 4.51 -3.58 14.85
C LEU A 22 5.48 -4.38 15.73
N GLY A 23 6.43 -5.08 15.13
CA GLY A 23 7.35 -5.96 15.85
C GLY A 23 6.64 -7.13 16.54
N VAL A 24 5.56 -7.64 15.95
CA VAL A 24 4.78 -8.77 16.49
C VAL A 24 5.16 -10.07 15.81
N GLU A 25 5.04 -11.17 16.53
CA GLU A 25 5.24 -12.50 15.94
C GLU A 25 4.09 -12.88 15.01
N TYR A 26 4.42 -13.42 13.84
CA TYR A 26 3.46 -13.95 12.87
C TYR A 26 4.07 -15.07 12.03
N GLU A 27 3.22 -15.93 11.52
CA GLU A 27 3.58 -16.93 10.52
C GLU A 27 3.44 -16.32 9.11
N LEU A 28 4.52 -16.34 8.33
CA LEU A 28 4.50 -15.95 6.93
C LEU A 28 4.28 -17.20 6.06
N VAL A 29 3.09 -17.32 5.48
CA VAL A 29 2.75 -18.40 4.54
C VAL A 29 3.09 -17.94 3.13
N ARG A 30 4.30 -18.30 2.69
CA ARG A 30 4.75 -18.00 1.33
C ARG A 30 3.98 -18.86 0.32
N MET A 31 3.47 -18.23 -0.71
CA MET A 31 2.64 -18.83 -1.75
C MET A 31 3.15 -18.51 -3.14
N THR A 32 2.70 -19.28 -4.11
CA THR A 32 2.77 -18.97 -5.53
C THR A 32 1.40 -18.56 -6.08
N PHE A 33 1.37 -17.96 -7.27
CA PHE A 33 0.09 -17.69 -7.96
C PHE A 33 -0.72 -18.96 -8.27
N LYS A 34 -0.05 -20.13 -8.37
CA LYS A 34 -0.72 -21.41 -8.52
C LYS A 34 -1.45 -21.80 -7.24
N ASP A 35 -0.79 -21.66 -6.09
CA ASP A 35 -1.38 -21.97 -4.77
C ASP A 35 -2.60 -21.09 -4.49
N ALA A 36 -2.53 -19.81 -4.88
CA ALA A 36 -3.63 -18.86 -4.71
C ALA A 36 -4.90 -19.25 -5.50
N ARG A 37 -4.79 -20.07 -6.54
CA ARG A 37 -5.92 -20.51 -7.36
C ARG A 37 -6.57 -21.81 -6.86
N THR A 38 -6.02 -22.46 -5.84
CA THR A 38 -6.55 -23.71 -5.31
C THR A 38 -7.90 -23.52 -4.61
N PRO A 39 -8.82 -24.52 -4.64
CA PRO A 39 -10.08 -24.46 -3.90
C PRO A 39 -9.89 -24.26 -2.40
N GLU A 40 -8.80 -24.81 -1.84
CA GLU A 40 -8.44 -24.70 -0.42
C GLU A 40 -8.18 -23.24 -0.05
N TYR A 41 -7.35 -22.54 -0.82
CA TYR A 41 -7.05 -21.14 -0.55
C TYR A 41 -8.23 -20.22 -0.85
N ARG A 42 -9.05 -20.53 -1.85
CA ARG A 42 -10.27 -19.76 -2.14
C ARG A 42 -11.30 -19.76 -1.03
N ARG A 43 -11.22 -20.69 -0.08
CA ARG A 43 -12.02 -20.63 1.17
C ARG A 43 -11.51 -19.56 2.14
N ILE A 44 -10.25 -19.13 1.98
CA ILE A 44 -9.61 -18.05 2.77
C ILE A 44 -9.78 -16.72 2.03
N HIS A 45 -9.43 -16.67 0.74
CA HIS A 45 -9.57 -15.50 -0.11
C HIS A 45 -10.41 -15.85 -1.35
N PRO A 46 -11.70 -15.44 -1.42
CA PRO A 46 -12.63 -15.89 -2.47
C PRO A 46 -12.16 -15.63 -3.91
N LEU A 47 -11.41 -14.54 -4.12
CA LEU A 47 -10.84 -14.19 -5.43
C LEU A 47 -9.52 -14.92 -5.73
N GLY A 48 -8.98 -15.72 -4.80
CA GLY A 48 -7.67 -16.35 -4.97
C GLY A 48 -6.54 -15.34 -5.11
N ALA A 49 -6.60 -14.25 -4.36
CA ALA A 49 -5.59 -13.19 -4.35
C ALA A 49 -4.84 -13.12 -3.01
N VAL A 50 -3.78 -12.33 -2.94
CA VAL A 50 -3.05 -11.99 -1.72
C VAL A 50 -2.99 -10.48 -1.54
N PRO A 51 -2.90 -9.99 -0.28
CA PRO A 51 -2.79 -10.73 0.98
C PRO A 51 -4.11 -11.23 1.54
N ALA A 52 -4.02 -12.25 2.39
CA ALA A 52 -5.02 -12.56 3.40
C ALA A 52 -4.33 -12.68 4.76
N LEU A 53 -4.94 -12.14 5.80
CA LEU A 53 -4.50 -12.28 7.18
C LEU A 53 -5.48 -13.15 7.94
N ARG A 54 -4.98 -14.16 8.66
CA ARG A 54 -5.76 -14.89 9.67
C ARG A 54 -5.28 -14.52 11.06
N ASP A 55 -6.25 -14.28 11.95
CA ASP A 55 -6.06 -14.03 13.36
C ASP A 55 -7.06 -14.89 14.17
N GLY A 56 -6.64 -16.09 14.54
CA GLY A 56 -7.57 -17.10 15.04
C GLY A 56 -8.63 -17.44 14.00
N GLU A 57 -9.89 -17.21 14.35
CA GLU A 57 -11.05 -17.44 13.46
C GLU A 57 -11.33 -16.26 12.52
N VAL A 58 -10.74 -15.10 12.78
CA VAL A 58 -10.93 -13.91 11.94
C VAL A 58 -10.05 -14.01 10.69
N THR A 59 -10.65 -13.79 9.53
CA THR A 59 -9.94 -13.66 8.27
C THR A 59 -10.19 -12.27 7.70
N VAL A 60 -9.12 -11.53 7.39
CA VAL A 60 -9.19 -10.20 6.78
C VAL A 60 -8.49 -10.26 5.43
N ILE A 61 -9.18 -9.81 4.39
CA ILE A 61 -8.63 -9.58 3.05
C ILE A 61 -8.56 -8.08 2.78
N GLU A 62 -8.01 -7.66 1.65
CA GLU A 62 -7.66 -6.28 1.30
C GLU A 62 -6.48 -5.74 2.13
N SER A 63 -5.40 -5.40 1.44
CA SER A 63 -4.15 -4.98 2.12
C SER A 63 -4.34 -3.75 3.02
N ALA A 64 -5.17 -2.80 2.61
CA ALA A 64 -5.48 -1.61 3.40
C ALA A 64 -6.35 -1.93 4.63
N ALA A 65 -7.31 -2.84 4.48
CA ALA A 65 -8.14 -3.31 5.60
C ALA A 65 -7.31 -4.08 6.62
N ILE A 66 -6.37 -4.91 6.17
CA ILE A 66 -5.41 -5.61 7.04
C ILE A 66 -4.59 -4.60 7.85
N ILE A 67 -4.07 -3.55 7.20
CA ILE A 67 -3.31 -2.49 7.90
C ILE A 67 -4.18 -1.80 8.94
N ALA A 68 -5.41 -1.40 8.60
CA ALA A 68 -6.33 -0.75 9.52
C ALA A 68 -6.68 -1.65 10.71
N TYR A 69 -6.99 -2.93 10.44
CA TYR A 69 -7.27 -3.94 11.46
C TYR A 69 -6.10 -4.11 12.44
N LEU A 70 -4.88 -4.25 11.91
CA LEU A 70 -3.69 -4.42 12.75
C LEU A 70 -3.38 -3.15 13.55
N ALA A 71 -3.58 -1.96 12.97
CA ALA A 71 -3.40 -0.69 13.68
C ALA A 71 -4.38 -0.54 14.86
N ASP A 72 -5.61 -1.02 14.70
CA ASP A 72 -6.61 -1.00 15.77
C ASP A 72 -6.37 -2.12 16.80
N LYS A 73 -6.02 -3.33 16.35
CA LYS A 73 -5.70 -4.44 17.25
C LYS A 73 -4.50 -4.14 18.17
N PHE A 74 -3.51 -3.43 17.66
CA PHE A 74 -2.31 -3.02 18.38
C PHE A 74 -2.30 -1.49 18.59
N ALA A 75 -3.41 -0.95 19.12
CA ALA A 75 -3.63 0.48 19.27
C ALA A 75 -2.54 1.17 20.13
N ASP A 76 -1.95 0.44 21.09
CA ASP A 76 -0.83 0.88 21.93
C ASP A 76 0.45 1.19 21.13
N ARG A 77 0.60 0.65 19.93
CA ARG A 77 1.72 0.92 19.01
C ARG A 77 1.58 2.24 18.24
N GLY A 78 0.41 2.88 18.26
CA GLY A 78 0.18 4.22 17.74
C GLY A 78 0.14 4.36 16.22
N PHE A 79 -0.12 3.28 15.46
CA PHE A 79 -0.27 3.32 14.00
C PHE A 79 -1.62 3.84 13.51
N ALA A 80 -2.56 4.07 14.42
CA ALA A 80 -3.81 4.79 14.15
C ALA A 80 -4.10 5.79 15.28
N PRO A 81 -4.69 6.97 14.98
CA PRO A 81 -5.20 7.85 16.01
C PRO A 81 -6.29 7.14 16.83
N PRO A 82 -6.47 7.45 18.12
CA PRO A 82 -7.60 6.94 18.89
C PRO A 82 -8.94 7.17 18.18
N LEU A 83 -9.91 6.27 18.37
CA LEU A 83 -11.24 6.38 17.73
C LEU A 83 -11.95 7.69 18.07
N SER A 84 -11.72 8.24 19.27
CA SER A 84 -12.27 9.52 19.72
C SER A 84 -11.51 10.74 19.19
N SER A 85 -10.37 10.55 18.53
CA SER A 85 -9.56 11.66 18.02
C SER A 85 -10.13 12.22 16.72
N PRO A 86 -10.21 13.57 16.56
CA PRO A 86 -10.56 14.20 15.29
C PRO A 86 -9.62 13.78 14.13
N ALA A 87 -8.36 13.43 14.42
CA ALA A 87 -7.40 12.96 13.43
C ALA A 87 -7.80 11.60 12.80
N ARG A 88 -8.75 10.87 13.41
CA ARG A 88 -9.25 9.60 12.87
C ARG A 88 -9.93 9.76 11.50
N GLY A 89 -10.61 10.88 11.28
CA GLY A 89 -11.19 11.21 9.98
C GLY A 89 -10.14 11.32 8.88
N ALA A 90 -9.05 12.05 9.14
CA ALA A 90 -7.93 12.17 8.20
C ALA A 90 -7.21 10.83 7.96
N TYR A 91 -7.09 9.98 9.00
CA TYR A 91 -6.54 8.63 8.87
C TYR A 91 -7.32 7.78 7.86
N TYR A 92 -8.65 7.74 7.97
CA TYR A 92 -9.51 7.03 7.02
C TYR A 92 -9.45 7.66 5.63
N GLN A 93 -9.49 9.00 5.56
CA GLN A 93 -9.41 9.72 4.29
C GLN A 93 -8.17 9.29 3.48
N TRP A 94 -6.99 9.28 4.09
CA TRP A 94 -5.76 8.96 3.37
C TRP A 94 -5.64 7.48 2.99
N ILE A 95 -6.16 6.56 3.79
CA ILE A 95 -6.25 5.15 3.41
C ILE A 95 -7.15 4.97 2.18
N ILE A 96 -8.35 5.56 2.21
CA ILE A 96 -9.30 5.45 1.10
C ILE A 96 -8.78 6.20 -0.13
N TYR A 97 -8.19 7.38 0.05
CA TYR A 97 -7.58 8.15 -1.05
C TYR A 97 -6.50 7.36 -1.77
N ALA A 98 -5.63 6.70 -1.02
CA ALA A 98 -4.59 5.86 -1.59
C ALA A 98 -5.16 4.73 -2.46
N MET A 99 -6.21 4.05 -1.98
CA MET A 99 -6.78 2.87 -2.65
C MET A 99 -7.77 3.20 -3.75
N ALA A 100 -8.63 4.21 -3.53
CA ALA A 100 -9.74 4.50 -4.45
C ALA A 100 -9.40 5.60 -5.47
N THR A 101 -8.43 6.47 -5.17
CA THR A 101 -8.07 7.59 -6.05
C THR A 101 -6.70 7.39 -6.69
N LEU A 102 -5.68 7.11 -5.88
CA LEU A 102 -4.30 7.16 -6.37
C LEU A 102 -3.85 5.82 -7.00
N GLU A 103 -4.11 4.70 -6.36
CA GLU A 103 -3.69 3.39 -6.86
C GLU A 103 -4.27 3.04 -8.23
N PRO A 104 -5.55 3.32 -8.54
CA PRO A 104 -6.09 3.10 -9.88
C PRO A 104 -5.33 3.87 -10.98
N CYS A 105 -4.91 5.12 -10.71
CA CYS A 105 -4.12 5.90 -11.66
C CYS A 105 -2.77 5.24 -11.97
N VAL A 106 -2.07 4.73 -10.92
CA VAL A 106 -0.80 4.02 -11.10
C VAL A 106 -1.02 2.72 -11.90
N ALA A 107 -2.05 1.95 -11.55
CA ALA A 107 -2.35 0.69 -12.22
C ALA A 107 -2.68 0.90 -13.71
N THR A 108 -3.47 1.93 -14.02
CA THR A 108 -3.83 2.31 -15.39
C THR A 108 -2.59 2.72 -16.18
N PHE A 109 -1.75 3.59 -15.62
CA PHE A 109 -0.51 4.00 -16.27
C PHE A 109 0.40 2.80 -16.58
N VAL A 110 0.67 1.93 -15.61
CA VAL A 110 1.52 0.75 -15.79
C VAL A 110 0.95 -0.19 -16.85
N SER A 111 -0.38 -0.38 -16.86
CA SER A 111 -1.07 -1.18 -17.89
C SER A 111 -0.93 -0.57 -19.30
N HIS A 112 -1.04 0.74 -19.44
CA HIS A 112 -0.90 1.43 -20.73
C HIS A 112 0.56 1.44 -21.20
N ALA A 113 1.50 1.68 -20.29
CA ALA A 113 2.92 1.68 -20.61
C ALA A 113 3.41 0.30 -21.09
N SER A 114 2.92 -0.78 -20.49
CA SER A 114 3.27 -2.14 -20.95
C SER A 114 2.67 -2.48 -22.31
N LYS A 115 1.45 -2.04 -22.62
CA LYS A 115 0.83 -2.27 -23.94
C LYS A 115 1.47 -1.46 -25.07
N ARG A 116 2.00 -0.27 -24.76
CA ARG A 116 2.68 0.60 -25.74
C ARG A 116 4.00 -0.02 -26.24
N ALA A 117 4.66 -0.82 -25.40
CA ALA A 117 5.87 -1.54 -25.81
C ALA A 117 5.62 -2.57 -26.94
N ASP A 118 4.36 -2.98 -27.13
CA ASP A 118 4.00 -4.09 -28.02
C ASP A 118 3.23 -3.64 -29.30
N ALA A 119 2.93 -2.33 -29.51
CA ALA A 119 2.06 -1.92 -30.61
C ALA A 119 2.39 -0.54 -31.22
N ASP A 120 2.66 -0.50 -32.50
CA ASP A 120 2.67 0.73 -33.32
C ASP A 120 1.24 1.26 -33.51
N GLY A 121 1.01 2.55 -33.23
CA GLY A 121 -0.24 3.25 -33.56
C GLY A 121 -1.30 3.32 -32.47
N VAL A 122 -1.01 2.95 -31.23
CA VAL A 122 -1.92 3.16 -30.08
C VAL A 122 -1.93 4.62 -29.65
N PRO A 123 -3.11 5.24 -29.37
CA PRO A 123 -3.19 6.60 -28.79
C PRO A 123 -2.33 6.74 -27.54
N ASP A 124 -1.79 7.93 -27.26
CA ASP A 124 -0.89 8.18 -26.12
C ASP A 124 -1.66 8.19 -24.77
N THR A 125 -2.33 7.07 -24.48
CA THR A 125 -3.07 6.85 -23.24
C THR A 125 -2.16 6.79 -22.02
N ALA A 126 -0.85 6.54 -22.19
CA ALA A 126 0.12 6.59 -21.12
C ALA A 126 0.36 8.03 -20.65
N SER A 127 0.44 9.00 -21.58
CA SER A 127 0.59 10.41 -21.23
C SER A 127 -0.64 10.95 -20.48
N GLU A 128 -1.85 10.58 -20.93
CA GLU A 128 -3.10 10.93 -20.24
C GLU A 128 -3.15 10.33 -18.82
N SER A 129 -2.78 9.05 -18.68
CA SER A 129 -2.76 8.39 -17.38
C SER A 129 -1.72 8.99 -16.43
N ARG A 130 -0.56 9.44 -16.95
CA ARG A 130 0.43 10.19 -16.17
C ARG A 130 -0.14 11.52 -15.69
N ALA A 131 -0.78 12.29 -16.55
CA ALA A 131 -1.40 13.56 -16.19
C ALA A 131 -2.47 13.39 -15.11
N GLU A 132 -3.27 12.32 -15.20
CA GLU A 132 -4.28 12.00 -14.20
C GLU A 132 -3.63 11.66 -12.84
N PHE A 133 -2.58 10.83 -12.83
CA PHE A 133 -1.82 10.56 -11.60
C PHE A 133 -1.25 11.84 -11.00
N VAL A 134 -0.58 12.69 -11.78
CA VAL A 134 0.01 13.95 -11.30
C VAL A 134 -1.07 14.85 -10.69
N ARG A 135 -2.23 14.98 -11.34
CA ARG A 135 -3.36 15.74 -10.82
C ARG A 135 -3.86 15.19 -9.47
N ALA A 136 -3.97 13.86 -9.36
CA ALA A 136 -4.40 13.21 -8.13
C ALA A 136 -3.34 13.27 -7.03
N ALA A 137 -2.05 13.19 -7.34
CA ALA A 137 -0.97 13.17 -6.36
C ALA A 137 -0.52 14.57 -5.89
N ARG A 138 -0.75 15.63 -6.67
CA ARG A 138 -0.32 17.01 -6.35
C ARG A 138 -0.78 17.51 -4.98
N PRO A 139 -2.01 17.27 -4.50
CA PRO A 139 -2.41 17.69 -3.15
C PRO A 139 -1.55 17.10 -2.02
N LEU A 140 -0.89 15.96 -2.26
CA LEU A 140 -0.01 15.33 -1.28
C LEU A 140 1.27 16.13 -1.03
N GLU A 141 1.81 16.83 -2.06
CA GLU A 141 2.98 17.70 -1.89
C GLU A 141 2.68 18.81 -0.86
N GLU A 142 1.46 19.38 -0.91
CA GLU A 142 1.04 20.41 0.04
C GLU A 142 0.97 19.85 1.46
N VAL A 143 0.34 18.68 1.62
CA VAL A 143 0.18 18.02 2.91
C VAL A 143 1.52 17.65 3.53
N LEU A 144 2.46 17.15 2.72
CA LEU A 144 3.77 16.64 3.17
C LEU A 144 4.86 17.72 3.23
N ARG A 145 4.57 18.96 2.82
CA ARG A 145 5.53 20.06 2.84
C ARG A 145 5.93 20.45 4.27
N SER A 146 4.99 20.40 5.21
CA SER A 146 5.16 20.89 6.58
C SER A 146 5.30 19.80 7.63
N LYS A 147 5.20 18.53 7.24
CA LYS A 147 5.23 17.41 8.19
C LYS A 147 5.82 16.15 7.54
N PRO A 148 6.51 15.32 8.35
CA PRO A 148 7.18 14.14 7.83
C PRO A 148 6.21 13.02 7.41
N TYR A 149 5.01 12.94 7.98
CA TYR A 149 4.00 11.93 7.71
C TYR A 149 2.62 12.54 7.57
N LEU A 150 1.68 11.83 6.98
CA LEU A 150 0.33 12.32 6.66
C LEU A 150 -0.42 12.94 7.84
N LEU A 151 -0.24 12.37 9.02
CA LEU A 151 -0.94 12.83 10.24
C LEU A 151 -0.06 13.65 11.19
N GLY A 152 1.19 13.94 10.83
CA GLY A 152 2.13 14.73 11.65
C GLY A 152 3.48 14.08 11.81
N GLU A 153 4.01 14.02 13.05
CA GLU A 153 5.38 13.61 13.33
C GLU A 153 5.60 12.10 13.34
N LYS A 154 4.55 11.30 13.49
CA LYS A 154 4.64 9.85 13.61
C LYS A 154 4.03 9.16 12.39
N ILE A 155 4.68 8.08 11.95
CA ILE A 155 4.14 7.21 10.92
C ILE A 155 2.84 6.56 11.40
N SER A 156 1.91 6.37 10.47
CA SER A 156 0.62 5.71 10.71
C SER A 156 0.35 4.64 9.64
N GLY A 157 -0.67 3.82 9.84
CA GLY A 157 -1.14 2.89 8.82
C GLY A 157 -1.52 3.56 7.50
N ALA A 158 -1.97 4.82 7.54
CA ALA A 158 -2.25 5.59 6.34
C ALA A 158 -0.97 5.83 5.50
N ASP A 159 0.17 6.10 6.17
CA ASP A 159 1.45 6.25 5.49
C ASP A 159 1.94 4.94 4.87
N LEU A 160 1.67 3.78 5.50
CA LEU A 160 2.03 2.49 4.95
C LEU A 160 1.24 2.19 3.67
N VAL A 161 -0.05 2.50 3.66
CA VAL A 161 -0.91 2.31 2.47
C VAL A 161 -0.49 3.27 1.37
N LEU A 162 -0.51 4.58 1.63
CA LEU A 162 -0.16 5.61 0.65
C LEU A 162 1.28 5.48 0.17
N GLY A 163 2.21 5.28 1.10
CA GLY A 163 3.63 5.14 0.79
C GLY A 163 3.93 3.94 -0.11
N SER A 164 3.19 2.84 0.03
CA SER A 164 3.31 1.71 -0.88
C SER A 164 2.85 2.05 -2.30
N VAL A 165 1.78 2.83 -2.45
CA VAL A 165 1.29 3.30 -3.75
C VAL A 165 2.29 4.27 -4.38
N LEU A 166 2.80 5.23 -3.61
CA LEU A 166 3.81 6.19 -4.09
C LEU A 166 5.14 5.51 -4.42
N ASN A 167 5.52 4.47 -3.66
CA ASN A 167 6.70 3.68 -4.02
C ASN A 167 6.52 2.96 -5.36
N TRP A 168 5.34 2.40 -5.63
CA TRP A 168 5.04 1.81 -6.94
C TRP A 168 5.04 2.86 -8.04
N ALA A 169 4.44 4.03 -7.81
CA ALA A 169 4.47 5.17 -8.72
C ALA A 169 5.91 5.64 -9.00
N ALA A 170 6.78 5.69 -7.98
CA ALA A 170 8.19 6.04 -8.13
C ALA A 170 8.95 5.03 -9.00
N LEU A 171 8.72 3.73 -8.81
CA LEU A 171 9.31 2.67 -9.65
C LEU A 171 8.83 2.75 -11.11
N ALA A 172 7.65 3.29 -11.34
CA ALA A 172 7.09 3.52 -12.67
C ALA A 172 7.48 4.91 -13.27
N GLY A 173 8.30 5.71 -12.58
CA GLY A 173 8.71 7.05 -13.03
C GLY A 173 7.59 8.10 -13.00
N LEU A 174 6.54 7.89 -12.21
CA LEU A 174 5.38 8.78 -12.14
C LEU A 174 5.57 9.98 -11.21
N ILE A 175 6.50 9.89 -10.23
CA ILE A 175 6.70 10.99 -9.26
C ILE A 175 7.75 12.02 -9.68
N GLU A 176 8.36 11.88 -10.85
CA GLU A 176 9.37 12.80 -11.35
C GLU A 176 8.85 14.24 -11.49
N ASP A 177 7.58 14.41 -11.85
CA ASP A 177 6.90 15.69 -11.94
C ASP A 177 6.41 16.24 -10.58
N LEU A 178 6.71 15.54 -9.49
CA LEU A 178 6.26 15.80 -8.12
C LEU A 178 7.44 15.75 -7.13
N PRO A 179 8.42 16.67 -7.26
CA PRO A 179 9.67 16.61 -6.48
C PRO A 179 9.44 16.68 -4.97
N GLY A 180 8.34 17.27 -4.51
CA GLY A 180 7.98 17.33 -3.10
C GLY A 180 7.62 15.97 -2.49
N LEU A 181 7.33 14.94 -3.30
CA LEU A 181 7.03 13.59 -2.81
C LEU A 181 8.29 12.74 -2.59
N HIS A 182 9.42 13.06 -3.24
CA HIS A 182 10.64 12.27 -3.11
C HIS A 182 11.15 12.12 -1.67
N PRO A 183 11.25 13.20 -0.85
CA PRO A 183 11.72 13.06 0.52
C PRO A 183 10.84 12.16 1.39
N TYR A 184 9.53 12.15 1.13
CA TYR A 184 8.60 11.27 1.83
C TYR A 184 8.81 9.81 1.43
N VAL A 185 8.88 9.51 0.14
CA VAL A 185 9.11 8.16 -0.37
C VAL A 185 10.44 7.60 0.15
N GLU A 186 11.52 8.40 0.10
CA GLU A 186 12.83 7.99 0.58
C GLU A 186 12.85 7.75 2.10
N ARG A 187 12.16 8.59 2.88
CA ARG A 187 12.01 8.38 4.33
C ARG A 187 11.33 7.05 4.64
N LEU A 188 10.30 6.68 3.88
CA LEU A 188 9.62 5.38 4.05
C LEU A 188 10.51 4.22 3.62
N ARG A 189 11.22 4.35 2.49
CA ARG A 189 12.19 3.33 1.99
C ARG A 189 13.34 3.07 2.95
N ALA A 190 13.78 4.09 3.68
CA ALA A 190 14.85 3.97 4.66
C ALA A 190 14.46 3.19 5.93
N ARG A 191 13.18 2.91 6.14
CA ARG A 191 12.72 2.18 7.32
C ARG A 191 13.15 0.72 7.26
N PRO A 192 13.72 0.17 8.34
CA PRO A 192 14.15 -1.24 8.37
C PRO A 192 13.00 -2.22 8.07
N ALA A 193 11.82 -1.97 8.61
CA ALA A 193 10.63 -2.79 8.37
C ALA A 193 10.18 -2.77 6.90
N PHE A 194 10.23 -1.60 6.22
CA PHE A 194 9.97 -1.51 4.79
C PHE A 194 10.95 -2.38 4.01
N GLN A 195 12.25 -2.29 4.31
CA GLN A 195 13.29 -3.07 3.65
C GLN A 195 13.14 -4.57 3.90
N ALA A 196 12.82 -4.96 5.15
CA ALA A 196 12.59 -6.36 5.52
C ALA A 196 11.37 -6.95 4.78
N SER A 197 10.29 -6.18 4.65
CA SER A 197 9.06 -6.64 3.97
C SER A 197 9.24 -6.93 2.48
N ARG A 198 10.37 -6.54 1.89
CA ARG A 198 10.71 -6.75 0.47
C ARG A 198 11.85 -7.74 0.23
N LYS A 199 12.44 -8.25 1.32
CA LYS A 199 13.42 -9.34 1.24
C LYS A 199 12.68 -10.66 1.19
N ASP A 200 13.08 -11.50 0.27
CA ASP A 200 12.60 -12.88 0.13
C ASP A 200 13.48 -13.89 0.87
#